data_dacb894479695936672323d975388823
#
_entry.id   dacb894479695936672323d975388823
#
_cell.length_a   1.000
_cell.length_b   1.000
_cell.length_c   1.000
_cell.angle_alpha   90.00
_cell.angle_beta   90.00
_cell.angle_gamma   90.00
#
_symmetry.space_group_name_H-M   'P 1'
#
loop_
_entity.id
_entity.type
_entity.pdbx_description
1 polymer ?
#
loop_
_entity_poly.entity_id
_entity_poly.type
_entity_poly.pdbx_seq_one_letter_code
_entity_poly.pdbx_strand_id
1 'polypeptide(L)'
;MRTKEGNHHSERRLGGLPPRYNFIMNPYPEFRFARCPNCRGKSGQRKVPLLVHVDPRQLVALNYTCRFCAACDLLIAHKMEIERLLWHLFAQRDPAAIGNDYLILGTVEKRAWRTGLTQRRSPAETLPHVHDFKTYHAELRMTQAGWYGRGQEPLVMEPPESREWVKFGAAC
;
A
#
# COMPACT_ATOMS: atom_id res chain seq x y z
N MET A 1 19.82 3.09 -43.08
CA MET A 1 20.09 2.78 -41.64
C MET A 1 19.23 3.71 -40.78
N ARG A 2 18.14 3.18 -40.23
CA ARG A 2 17.30 3.94 -39.28
C ARG A 2 17.65 3.47 -37.87
N THR A 3 18.31 4.30 -37.12
CA THR A 3 18.56 4.12 -35.69
C THR A 3 17.23 4.17 -34.95
N LYS A 4 16.83 3.06 -34.32
CA LYS A 4 15.73 3.03 -33.36
C LYS A 4 16.20 3.74 -32.09
N GLU A 5 15.77 4.96 -31.89
CA GLU A 5 15.85 5.63 -30.60
C GLU A 5 14.89 4.89 -29.65
N GLY A 6 15.48 4.12 -28.75
CA GLY A 6 14.77 3.50 -27.65
C GLY A 6 14.29 4.59 -26.69
N ASN A 7 12.98 4.78 -26.65
CA ASN A 7 12.34 5.68 -25.69
C ASN A 7 12.45 5.04 -24.31
N HIS A 8 13.57 5.27 -23.61
CA HIS A 8 13.71 4.99 -22.19
C HIS A 8 12.86 6.01 -21.42
N HIS A 9 11.58 5.69 -21.25
CA HIS A 9 10.82 6.29 -20.16
C HIS A 9 11.50 5.82 -18.87
N SER A 10 12.35 6.66 -18.33
CA SER A 10 12.87 6.54 -16.98
C SER A 10 11.65 6.63 -16.04
N GLU A 11 11.11 5.47 -15.66
CA GLU A 11 10.10 5.40 -14.62
C GLU A 11 10.68 6.08 -13.38
N ARG A 12 10.08 7.20 -12.99
CA ARG A 12 10.48 7.92 -11.78
C ARG A 12 10.16 7.03 -10.59
N ARG A 13 11.18 6.46 -9.99
CA ARG A 13 11.10 5.64 -8.79
C ARG A 13 11.27 6.52 -7.57
N LEU A 14 10.48 6.24 -6.53
CA LEU A 14 10.61 6.89 -5.24
C LEU A 14 11.70 6.20 -4.41
N GLY A 15 11.67 4.87 -4.35
CA GLY A 15 12.58 4.06 -3.57
C GLY A 15 13.91 3.77 -4.28
N GLY A 16 14.96 3.62 -3.50
CA GLY A 16 16.30 3.27 -3.99
C GLY A 16 16.50 1.79 -4.35
N LEU A 17 15.58 0.92 -3.93
CA LEU A 17 15.65 -0.52 -4.21
C LEU A 17 14.76 -0.89 -5.40
N PRO A 18 15.05 -2.01 -6.10
CA PRO A 18 14.23 -2.48 -7.20
C PRO A 18 12.77 -2.66 -6.78
N PRO A 19 11.77 -2.36 -7.66
CA PRO A 19 10.36 -2.55 -7.38
C PRO A 19 10.04 -3.98 -6.94
N ARG A 20 9.17 -4.11 -5.97
CA ARG A 20 8.80 -5.40 -5.39
C ARG A 20 7.31 -5.44 -5.09
N TYR A 21 6.71 -6.58 -5.31
CA TYR A 21 5.29 -6.86 -5.13
C TYR A 21 4.36 -6.05 -6.04
N ASN A 22 3.31 -6.69 -6.47
CA ASN A 22 2.09 -6.04 -6.89
C ASN A 22 1.26 -5.76 -5.64
N PHE A 23 0.46 -4.72 -5.64
CA PHE A 23 -0.28 -4.31 -4.46
C PHE A 23 -1.72 -3.95 -4.78
N ILE A 24 -2.63 -4.37 -3.90
CA ILE A 24 -4.04 -3.97 -3.93
C ILE A 24 -4.51 -3.66 -2.51
N MET A 25 -5.34 -2.65 -2.38
CA MET A 25 -6.04 -2.35 -1.15
C MET A 25 -7.47 -2.89 -1.24
N ASN A 26 -7.87 -3.72 -0.28
CA ASN A 26 -9.25 -4.17 -0.12
C ASN A 26 -10.05 -3.12 0.66
N PRO A 27 -10.96 -2.39 0.02
CA PRO A 27 -11.75 -1.36 0.68
C PRO A 27 -13.01 -1.91 1.38
N TYR A 28 -13.33 -3.19 1.20
CA TYR A 28 -14.58 -3.78 1.66
C TYR A 28 -14.44 -4.33 3.08
N PRO A 29 -15.15 -3.76 4.08
CA PRO A 29 -14.95 -4.11 5.49
C PRO A 29 -15.18 -5.57 5.81
N GLU A 30 -16.24 -6.15 5.24
CA GLU A 30 -16.69 -7.53 5.56
C GLU A 30 -16.05 -8.60 4.65
N PHE A 31 -15.33 -8.19 3.62
CA PHE A 31 -14.76 -9.12 2.65
C PHE A 31 -13.29 -9.41 2.94
N ARG A 32 -12.90 -10.70 2.88
CA ARG A 32 -11.52 -11.16 3.02
C ARG A 32 -11.12 -12.05 1.85
N PHE A 33 -10.00 -11.73 1.22
CA PHE A 33 -9.47 -12.53 0.11
C PHE A 33 -8.77 -13.79 0.62
N ALA A 34 -9.51 -14.89 0.75
CA ALA A 34 -8.93 -16.21 1.04
C ALA A 34 -8.20 -16.78 -0.20
N ARG A 35 -8.63 -16.37 -1.39
CA ARG A 35 -8.02 -16.70 -2.68
C ARG A 35 -7.54 -15.44 -3.38
N CYS A 36 -6.50 -15.60 -4.19
CA CYS A 36 -5.99 -14.51 -5.02
C CYS A 36 -7.04 -14.07 -6.05
N PRO A 37 -7.36 -12.75 -6.13
CA PRO A 37 -8.30 -12.25 -7.14
C PRO A 37 -7.80 -12.42 -8.57
N ASN A 38 -6.48 -12.48 -8.78
CA ASN A 38 -5.90 -12.61 -10.12
C ASN A 38 -5.84 -14.06 -10.61
N CYS A 39 -5.26 -14.98 -9.82
CA CYS A 39 -5.05 -16.37 -10.26
C CYS A 39 -5.96 -17.38 -9.55
N ARG A 40 -6.79 -16.96 -8.60
CA ARG A 40 -7.67 -17.80 -7.76
C ARG A 40 -6.93 -18.84 -6.89
N GLY A 41 -5.61 -18.81 -6.89
CA GLY A 41 -4.79 -19.65 -6.02
C GLY A 41 -4.97 -19.30 -4.55
N LYS A 42 -4.61 -20.23 -3.68
CA LYS A 42 -4.64 -19.98 -2.22
C LYS A 42 -3.68 -18.87 -1.85
N SER A 43 -4.16 -17.87 -1.12
CA SER A 43 -3.32 -16.81 -0.57
C SER A 43 -2.83 -17.18 0.84
N GLY A 44 -1.56 -16.86 1.11
CA GLY A 44 -0.97 -16.95 2.44
C GLY A 44 -1.03 -15.61 3.17
N GLN A 45 -0.12 -15.45 4.13
CA GLN A 45 0.09 -14.21 4.86
C GLN A 45 1.55 -13.79 4.77
N ARG A 46 1.80 -12.51 4.66
CA ARG A 46 3.16 -11.95 4.69
C ARG A 46 3.18 -10.64 5.46
N LYS A 47 4.01 -10.59 6.47
CA LYS A 47 4.23 -9.38 7.26
C LYS A 47 5.32 -8.53 6.62
N VAL A 48 4.98 -7.30 6.26
CA VAL A 48 5.87 -6.35 5.58
C VAL A 48 5.72 -4.96 6.20
N PRO A 49 6.80 -4.16 6.26
CA PRO A 49 6.70 -2.76 6.61
C PRO A 49 6.20 -1.96 5.41
N LEU A 50 4.94 -1.58 5.42
CA LEU A 50 4.34 -0.70 4.41
C LEU A 50 4.76 0.74 4.65
N LEU A 51 5.25 1.41 3.62
CA LEU A 51 5.55 2.84 3.66
C LEU A 51 4.31 3.63 3.28
N VAL A 52 3.82 4.46 4.19
CA VAL A 52 2.61 5.26 4.03
C VAL A 52 2.95 6.72 4.11
N HIS A 53 2.57 7.48 3.09
CA HIS A 53 2.56 8.93 3.13
C HIS A 53 1.17 9.39 3.60
N VAL A 54 1.15 10.31 4.55
CA VAL A 54 -0.06 10.97 5.04
C VAL A 54 0.13 12.46 4.83
N ASP A 55 -0.85 13.08 4.19
CA ASP A 55 -0.80 14.52 3.91
C ASP A 55 -0.70 15.36 5.20
N PRO A 56 -0.02 16.50 5.16
CA PRO A 56 0.70 17.05 4.00
C PRO A 56 2.15 16.54 3.86
N ARG A 57 2.78 16.00 4.91
CA ARG A 57 4.24 15.69 4.88
C ARG A 57 4.66 14.53 5.78
N GLN A 58 3.72 13.73 6.24
CA GLN A 58 4.05 12.66 7.17
C GLN A 58 4.39 11.37 6.43
N LEU A 59 5.49 10.74 6.80
CA LEU A 59 5.92 9.45 6.26
C LEU A 59 6.04 8.45 7.42
N VAL A 60 5.29 7.37 7.36
CA VAL A 60 5.27 6.34 8.41
C VAL A 60 5.45 4.95 7.80
N ALA A 61 6.10 4.06 8.55
CA ALA A 61 6.25 2.66 8.18
C ALA A 61 5.38 1.80 9.10
N LEU A 62 4.36 1.17 8.54
CA LEU A 62 3.46 0.27 9.26
C LEU A 62 3.86 -1.18 9.02
N ASN A 63 4.26 -1.88 10.05
CA ASN A 63 4.56 -3.32 9.96
C ASN A 63 3.25 -4.12 9.97
N TYR A 64 2.72 -4.39 8.77
CA TYR A 64 1.38 -4.94 8.57
C TYR A 64 1.43 -6.34 7.95
N THR A 65 0.49 -7.20 8.34
CA THR A 65 0.33 -8.55 7.77
C THR A 65 -0.67 -8.52 6.62
N CYS A 66 -0.15 -8.51 5.40
CA CYS A 66 -0.96 -8.61 4.18
C CYS A 66 -1.37 -10.05 3.88
N ARG A 67 -2.47 -10.25 3.14
CA ARG A 67 -2.64 -11.44 2.34
C ARG A 67 -1.61 -11.44 1.22
N PHE A 68 -1.09 -12.60 0.88
CA PHE A 68 -0.01 -12.73 -0.10
C PHE A 68 -0.25 -13.90 -1.05
N CYS A 69 -0.22 -13.62 -2.33
CA CYS A 69 -0.18 -14.64 -3.38
C CYS A 69 1.23 -14.76 -3.94
N ALA A 70 1.88 -15.90 -3.71
CA ALA A 70 3.24 -16.12 -4.20
C ALA A 70 3.32 -16.21 -5.73
N ALA A 71 2.30 -16.79 -6.38
CA ALA A 71 2.27 -16.93 -7.83
C ALA A 71 2.15 -15.59 -8.57
N CYS A 72 1.40 -14.65 -8.01
CA CYS A 72 1.22 -13.32 -8.59
C CYS A 72 2.13 -12.26 -7.97
N ASP A 73 2.94 -12.62 -6.98
CA ASP A 73 3.72 -11.69 -6.15
C ASP A 73 2.86 -10.52 -5.63
N LEU A 74 1.61 -10.84 -5.24
CA LEU A 74 0.58 -9.87 -4.89
C LEU A 74 0.39 -9.77 -3.38
N LEU A 75 0.53 -8.56 -2.86
CA LEU A 75 0.13 -8.19 -1.51
C LEU A 75 -1.27 -7.57 -1.52
N ILE A 76 -2.11 -7.98 -0.59
CA ILE A 76 -3.45 -7.43 -0.39
C ILE A 76 -3.54 -6.93 1.05
N ALA A 77 -3.72 -5.61 1.21
CA ALA A 77 -3.95 -4.99 2.51
C ALA A 77 -5.44 -4.69 2.68
N HIS A 78 -5.91 -4.73 3.92
CA HIS A 78 -7.28 -4.39 4.25
C HIS A 78 -7.38 -2.94 4.70
N LYS A 79 -8.15 -2.13 3.96
CA LYS A 79 -8.24 -0.68 4.17
C LYS A 79 -8.59 -0.31 5.61
N MET A 80 -9.66 -0.90 6.18
CA MET A 80 -10.07 -0.63 7.55
C MET A 80 -8.99 -0.94 8.59
N GLU A 81 -8.22 -2.00 8.39
CA GLU A 81 -7.16 -2.37 9.33
C GLU A 81 -5.99 -1.39 9.26
N ILE A 82 -5.60 -0.97 8.05
CA ILE A 82 -4.58 0.06 7.85
C ILE A 82 -5.02 1.37 8.50
N GLU A 83 -6.25 1.81 8.25
CA GLU A 83 -6.79 3.05 8.78
C GLU A 83 -6.90 3.04 10.31
N ARG A 84 -7.29 1.90 10.89
CA ARG A 84 -7.28 1.73 12.34
C ARG A 84 -5.88 1.88 12.94
N LEU A 85 -4.86 1.32 12.27
CA LEU A 85 -3.47 1.47 12.72
C LEU A 85 -2.98 2.91 12.59
N LEU A 86 -3.32 3.59 11.49
CA LEU A 86 -3.02 5.01 11.31
C LEU A 86 -3.71 5.85 12.38
N TRP A 87 -4.99 5.59 12.65
CA TRP A 87 -5.74 6.30 13.68
C TRP A 87 -5.08 6.16 15.06
N HIS A 88 -4.72 4.95 15.47
CA HIS A 88 -4.03 4.72 16.75
C HIS A 88 -2.69 5.45 16.83
N LEU A 89 -1.93 5.46 15.74
CA LEU A 89 -0.65 6.14 15.67
C LEU A 89 -0.81 7.67 15.81
N PHE A 90 -1.73 8.25 15.04
CA PHE A 90 -1.88 9.69 14.97
C PHE A 90 -2.72 10.27 16.09
N ALA A 91 -3.64 9.53 16.70
CA ALA A 91 -4.40 9.97 17.85
C ALA A 91 -3.51 10.42 19.01
N GLN A 92 -2.32 9.84 19.14
CA GLN A 92 -1.35 10.17 20.19
C GLN A 92 -0.29 11.19 19.74
N ARG A 93 0.04 11.21 18.44
CA ARG A 93 1.17 11.99 17.93
C ARG A 93 0.76 13.31 17.27
N ASP A 94 -0.26 13.26 16.45
CA ASP A 94 -0.77 14.39 15.67
C ASP A 94 -2.23 14.15 15.29
N PRO A 95 -3.17 14.40 16.22
CA PRO A 95 -4.60 14.20 15.96
C PRO A 95 -5.15 15.00 14.77
N ALA A 96 -4.50 16.10 14.41
CA ALA A 96 -4.91 16.93 13.27
C ALA A 96 -4.71 16.24 11.92
N ALA A 97 -3.81 15.24 11.85
CA ALA A 97 -3.59 14.48 10.64
C ALA A 97 -4.69 13.42 10.39
N ILE A 98 -5.52 13.11 11.39
CA ILE A 98 -6.62 12.14 11.25
C ILE A 98 -7.66 12.69 10.26
N GLY A 99 -7.97 11.91 9.23
CA GLY A 99 -8.88 12.30 8.16
C GLY A 99 -8.19 12.90 6.93
N ASN A 100 -6.89 13.16 6.98
CA ASN A 100 -6.12 13.60 5.81
C ASN A 100 -5.95 12.46 4.80
N ASP A 101 -5.72 12.81 3.56
CA ASP A 101 -5.42 11.84 2.51
C ASP A 101 -4.13 11.08 2.80
N TYR A 102 -4.09 9.82 2.43
CA TYR A 102 -2.89 9.00 2.54
C TYR A 102 -2.69 8.11 1.32
N LEU A 103 -1.44 7.70 1.10
CA LEU A 103 -1.06 6.81 0.02
C LEU A 103 -0.03 5.80 0.52
N ILE A 104 -0.22 4.52 0.21
CA ILE A 104 0.77 3.49 0.45
C ILE A 104 1.74 3.45 -0.73
N LEU A 105 3.00 3.79 -0.47
CA LEU A 105 4.01 4.03 -1.50
C LEU A 105 4.77 2.78 -1.91
N GLY A 106 4.96 1.85 -0.96
CA GLY A 106 5.77 0.66 -1.17
C GLY A 106 6.06 -0.08 0.12
N THR A 107 7.16 -0.82 0.15
CA THR A 107 7.62 -1.55 1.34
C THR A 107 9.02 -1.12 1.72
N VAL A 108 9.27 -1.00 3.01
CA VAL A 108 10.62 -0.76 3.56
C VAL A 108 11.32 -2.09 3.75
N GLU A 109 12.63 -2.15 3.47
CA GLU A 109 13.44 -3.32 3.79
C GLU A 109 13.38 -3.64 5.29
N LYS A 110 13.16 -4.91 5.66
CA LYS A 110 12.97 -5.30 7.07
C LYS A 110 14.12 -4.91 7.98
N ARG A 111 15.36 -5.00 7.50
CA ARG A 111 16.54 -4.61 8.26
C ARG A 111 16.52 -3.10 8.55
N ALA A 112 16.29 -2.30 7.54
CA ALA A 112 16.19 -0.84 7.68
C ALA A 112 15.03 -0.42 8.59
N TRP A 113 13.87 -1.09 8.47
CA TRP A 113 12.75 -0.84 9.36
C TRP A 113 13.09 -1.15 10.83
N ARG A 114 13.72 -2.29 11.12
CA ARG A 114 14.14 -2.65 12.49
C ARG A 114 15.12 -1.63 13.08
N THR A 115 16.08 -1.17 12.30
CA THR A 115 17.00 -0.11 12.73
C THR A 115 16.26 1.21 12.99
N GLY A 116 15.26 1.54 12.16
CA GLY A 116 14.43 2.73 12.32
C GLY A 116 13.56 2.76 13.58
N LEU A 117 13.32 1.60 14.22
CA LEU A 117 12.60 1.55 15.52
C LEU A 117 13.44 2.12 16.67
N THR A 118 14.77 2.01 16.59
CA THR A 118 15.71 2.49 17.61
C THR A 118 16.33 3.83 17.28
N GLN A 119 16.41 4.16 15.99
CA GLN A 119 17.00 5.40 15.49
C GLN A 119 16.02 6.09 14.56
N ARG A 120 15.59 7.32 14.91
CA ARG A 120 14.76 8.13 14.02
C ARG A 120 15.50 8.39 12.72
N ARG A 121 14.87 8.04 11.60
CA ARG A 121 15.38 8.33 10.26
C ARG A 121 14.54 9.40 9.61
N SER A 122 15.20 10.29 8.90
CA SER A 122 14.52 11.24 8.01
C SER A 122 13.94 10.51 6.79
N PRO A 123 13.00 11.13 6.05
CA PRO A 123 12.54 10.58 4.78
C PRO A 123 13.68 10.30 3.80
N ALA A 124 14.65 11.19 3.70
CA ALA A 124 15.81 11.03 2.84
C ALA A 124 16.68 9.80 3.18
N GLU A 125 16.80 9.48 4.47
CA GLU A 125 17.51 8.28 4.94
C GLU A 125 16.69 7.00 4.79
N THR A 126 15.38 7.11 4.67
CA THR A 126 14.47 5.96 4.53
C THR A 126 14.31 5.54 3.07
N LEU A 127 14.18 6.49 2.15
CA LEU A 127 13.92 6.23 0.73
C LEU A 127 14.92 5.28 0.05
N PRO A 128 16.24 5.30 0.33
CA PRO A 128 17.19 4.34 -0.23
C PRO A 128 16.88 2.87 0.10
N HIS A 129 16.09 2.62 1.14
CA HIS A 129 15.70 1.29 1.62
C HIS A 129 14.26 0.91 1.27
N VAL A 130 13.66 1.61 0.32
CA VAL A 130 12.28 1.41 -0.11
C VAL A 130 12.24 0.68 -1.44
N HIS A 131 11.36 -0.32 -1.51
CA HIS A 131 10.91 -0.94 -2.74
C HIS A 131 9.58 -0.33 -3.15
N ASP A 132 9.53 0.34 -4.28
CA ASP A 132 8.26 0.72 -4.88
C ASP A 132 7.46 -0.53 -5.25
N PHE A 133 6.14 -0.43 -5.34
CA PHE A 133 5.35 -1.53 -5.90
C PHE A 133 5.57 -1.62 -7.41
N LYS A 134 5.54 -2.85 -7.94
CA LYS A 134 5.62 -3.10 -9.39
C LYS A 134 4.40 -2.55 -10.10
N THR A 135 3.23 -2.85 -9.56
CA THR A 135 1.94 -2.35 -10.05
C THR A 135 1.01 -2.00 -8.90
N TYR A 136 0.12 -1.06 -9.17
CA TYR A 136 -1.03 -0.75 -8.34
C TYR A 136 -2.29 -1.09 -9.09
N HIS A 137 -3.31 -1.61 -8.40
CA HIS A 137 -4.64 -1.65 -8.97
C HIS A 137 -5.28 -0.26 -8.97
N ALA A 138 -6.19 -0.01 -9.89
CA ALA A 138 -6.75 1.33 -10.11
C ALA A 138 -7.40 1.94 -8.85
N GLU A 139 -7.97 1.10 -7.99
CA GLU A 139 -8.61 1.50 -6.74
C GLU A 139 -7.65 2.15 -5.74
N LEU A 140 -6.36 1.83 -5.81
CA LEU A 140 -5.37 2.44 -4.91
C LEU A 140 -5.09 3.91 -5.21
N ARG A 141 -5.28 4.33 -6.43
CA ARG A 141 -5.10 5.74 -6.82
C ARG A 141 -6.23 6.63 -6.32
N MET A 142 -7.32 6.02 -5.88
CA MET A 142 -8.57 6.65 -5.46
C MET A 142 -8.86 6.43 -3.97
N THR A 143 -7.87 6.00 -3.19
CA THR A 143 -8.08 5.80 -1.76
C THR A 143 -8.44 7.12 -1.11
N GLN A 144 -9.74 7.34 -0.94
CA GLN A 144 -10.20 8.34 0.00
C GLN A 144 -9.75 7.91 1.40
N ALA A 145 -9.27 8.84 2.19
CA ALA A 145 -9.00 8.59 3.58
C ALA A 145 -10.29 8.07 4.24
N GLY A 146 -10.26 6.85 4.71
CA GLY A 146 -11.40 6.23 5.39
C GLY A 146 -11.16 6.12 6.89
N TRP A 147 -10.13 6.75 7.40
CA TRP A 147 -9.87 6.91 8.82
C TRP A 147 -10.49 8.22 9.30
N TYR A 148 -11.72 8.10 9.67
CA TYR A 148 -12.61 9.23 9.91
C TYR A 148 -12.26 10.00 11.19
N GLY A 149 -12.36 11.31 11.10
CA GLY A 149 -12.32 12.20 12.26
C GLY A 149 -13.54 12.02 13.17
N ARG A 150 -13.48 12.62 14.34
CA ARG A 150 -14.58 12.58 15.31
C ARG A 150 -15.84 13.19 14.72
N GLY A 151 -16.93 12.40 14.67
CA GLY A 151 -18.24 12.83 14.14
C GLY A 151 -18.46 12.58 12.66
N GLN A 152 -17.52 11.93 11.96
CA GLN A 152 -17.71 11.47 10.59
C GLN A 152 -18.15 10.00 10.57
N GLU A 153 -19.08 9.66 9.68
CA GLU A 153 -19.53 8.29 9.49
C GLU A 153 -18.74 7.58 8.39
N PRO A 154 -18.37 6.30 8.58
CA PRO A 154 -17.71 5.51 7.55
C PRO A 154 -18.64 5.29 6.35
N LEU A 155 -18.09 5.37 5.14
CA LEU A 155 -18.79 4.93 3.95
C LEU A 155 -18.95 3.41 4.00
N VAL A 156 -20.18 2.93 3.95
CA VAL A 156 -20.49 1.51 3.81
C VAL A 156 -20.38 1.16 2.32
N MET A 157 -19.43 0.27 2.01
CA MET A 157 -19.26 -0.23 0.64
C MET A 157 -19.59 -1.72 0.62
N GLU A 158 -20.35 -2.14 -0.39
CA GLU A 158 -20.58 -3.55 -0.66
C GLU A 158 -19.41 -4.12 -1.46
N PRO A 159 -18.93 -5.34 -1.15
CA PRO A 159 -17.86 -5.96 -1.91
C PRO A 159 -18.38 -6.31 -3.32
N PRO A 160 -17.58 -6.04 -4.38
CA PRO A 160 -17.93 -6.47 -5.72
C PRO A 160 -17.91 -8.00 -5.81
N GLU A 161 -18.62 -8.55 -6.76
CA GLU A 161 -18.44 -9.95 -7.14
C GLU A 161 -16.98 -10.19 -7.53
N SER A 162 -16.42 -11.32 -7.11
CA SER A 162 -14.99 -11.63 -7.28
C SER A 162 -14.46 -11.51 -8.72
N ARG A 163 -15.34 -11.58 -9.71
CA ARG A 163 -15.03 -11.40 -11.13
C ARG A 163 -14.75 -9.94 -11.55
N GLU A 164 -15.25 -8.97 -10.81
CA GLU A 164 -15.04 -7.54 -11.13
C GLU A 164 -13.63 -7.09 -10.77
N TRP A 165 -13.09 -7.61 -9.70
CA TRP A 165 -11.69 -7.37 -9.31
C TRP A 165 -10.68 -7.86 -10.37
N VAL A 166 -11.01 -8.94 -11.07
CA VAL A 166 -10.16 -9.50 -12.14
C VAL A 166 -10.18 -8.61 -13.38
N LYS A 167 -11.29 -7.93 -13.67
CA LYS A 167 -11.39 -7.02 -14.83
C LYS A 167 -10.53 -5.77 -14.69
N PHE A 168 -10.39 -5.24 -13.48
CA PHE A 168 -9.55 -4.06 -13.22
C PHE A 168 -8.04 -4.38 -13.20
N GLY A 169 -7.67 -5.62 -12.96
CA GLY A 169 -6.28 -6.10 -13.00
C GLY A 169 -5.82 -6.61 -14.37
N ALA A 170 -6.71 -6.72 -15.35
CA ALA A 170 -6.39 -7.29 -16.67
C ALA A 170 -5.81 -6.27 -17.67
N ALA A 171 -5.48 -5.07 -17.25
CA ALA A 171 -4.75 -4.08 -18.03
C ALA A 171 -3.26 -4.16 -17.70
N CYS A 172 -2.64 -5.32 -17.98
CA CYS A 172 -1.21 -5.50 -18.13
C CYS A 172 -0.87 -5.64 -19.60
#